data_9a4e9acd8abbf548c6bee38ffd181943
#
_entry.id   9a4e9acd8abbf548c6bee38ffd181943
#
_cell.length_a   1.000
_cell.length_b   1.000
_cell.length_c   1.000
_cell.angle_alpha   90.00
_cell.angle_beta   90.00
_cell.angle_gamma   90.00
#
_symmetry.space_group_name_H-M   'P 1'
#
loop_
_entity.id
_entity.type
_entity.pdbx_description
1 polymer ?
#
loop_
_entity_poly.entity_id
_entity_poly.type
_entity_poly.pdbx_seq_one_letter_code
_entity_poly.pdbx_strand_id
1 'polypeptide(L)'
;MKKRIVFSVLCASLLVACGSKEEKSTVNAAPMPQPAVPAAVKNAPADNVAATDGMPVLARKYNCTACHAIDKKVVGPAWMDVSKKYKGQDVEAKLIAKVSKGGSGSWGSMPMPPNDQAGIKQEDMKELVKFILALAK
;
A
#
# COMPACT_ATOMS: atom_id res chain seq x y z
N MET A 1 27.49 -41.69 -14.86
CA MET A 1 26.86 -42.32 -16.03
C MET A 1 25.94 -41.31 -16.70
N LYS A 2 26.20 -41.02 -17.94
CA LYS A 2 25.58 -39.98 -18.75
C LYS A 2 24.24 -40.47 -19.30
N LYS A 3 23.17 -39.69 -19.19
CA LYS A 3 22.02 -39.82 -20.11
C LYS A 3 21.64 -38.44 -20.61
N ARG A 4 22.09 -38.14 -21.81
CA ARG A 4 21.60 -37.06 -22.66
C ARG A 4 20.32 -37.55 -23.32
N ILE A 5 19.25 -36.83 -23.17
CA ILE A 5 18.06 -37.00 -23.99
C ILE A 5 17.90 -35.71 -24.80
N VAL A 6 18.21 -35.85 -26.06
CA VAL A 6 17.97 -34.86 -27.12
C VAL A 6 16.54 -35.10 -27.59
N PHE A 7 15.65 -34.16 -27.36
CA PHE A 7 14.38 -34.11 -28.05
C PHE A 7 14.38 -32.91 -29.00
N SER A 8 14.67 -33.27 -30.25
CA SER A 8 14.45 -32.42 -31.40
C SER A 8 13.00 -32.59 -31.81
N VAL A 9 12.18 -31.57 -31.66
CA VAL A 9 10.87 -31.53 -32.28
C VAL A 9 10.75 -30.26 -33.11
N LEU A 10 10.89 -30.48 -34.38
CA LEU A 10 10.58 -29.61 -35.50
C LEU A 10 9.05 -29.45 -35.52
N CYS A 11 8.52 -28.25 -35.39
CA CYS A 11 7.12 -28.02 -35.74
C CYS A 11 6.95 -26.71 -36.48
N ALA A 12 6.36 -26.92 -37.64
CA ALA A 12 6.22 -26.03 -38.76
C ALA A 12 5.33 -24.81 -38.48
N SER A 13 5.63 -23.79 -39.23
CA SER A 13 4.91 -22.54 -39.46
C SER A 13 3.45 -22.73 -39.86
N LEU A 14 2.53 -22.03 -39.24
CA LEU A 14 1.23 -21.67 -39.80
C LEU A 14 0.98 -20.19 -39.54
N LEU A 15 1.24 -19.40 -40.57
CA LEU A 15 0.79 -18.01 -40.67
C LEU A 15 -0.72 -18.01 -40.94
N VAL A 16 -1.51 -17.59 -39.96
CA VAL A 16 -2.90 -17.20 -40.22
C VAL A 16 -2.96 -15.69 -40.07
N ALA A 17 -3.01 -15.02 -41.20
CA ALA A 17 -3.37 -13.64 -41.34
C ALA A 17 -4.89 -13.50 -41.13
N CYS A 18 -5.30 -12.92 -39.99
CA CYS A 18 -6.68 -12.46 -39.84
C CYS A 18 -6.65 -10.94 -39.78
N GLY A 19 -7.06 -10.32 -40.88
CA GLY A 19 -7.31 -8.90 -40.98
C GLY A 19 -8.49 -8.52 -40.12
N SER A 20 -8.29 -7.67 -39.13
CA SER A 20 -9.37 -7.02 -38.40
C SER A 20 -9.62 -5.64 -38.99
N LYS A 21 -10.82 -5.48 -39.53
CA LYS A 21 -11.41 -4.21 -39.96
C LYS A 21 -11.39 -3.24 -38.77
N GLU A 22 -10.80 -2.06 -38.97
CA GLU A 22 -11.04 -0.87 -38.14
C GLU A 22 -12.51 -0.44 -38.34
N GLU A 23 -13.33 -0.71 -37.35
CA GLU A 23 -14.59 0.01 -37.18
C GLU A 23 -14.31 1.30 -36.43
N LYS A 24 -14.32 2.38 -37.19
CA LYS A 24 -14.29 3.76 -36.73
C LYS A 24 -15.63 4.07 -36.06
N SER A 25 -15.76 3.73 -34.77
CA SER A 25 -16.89 4.14 -33.95
C SER A 25 -16.66 5.56 -33.47
N THR A 26 -17.20 6.51 -34.19
CA THR A 26 -17.33 7.92 -33.73
C THR A 26 -18.43 7.97 -32.69
N VAL A 27 -18.08 7.74 -31.43
CA VAL A 27 -18.97 8.04 -30.31
C VAL A 27 -18.75 9.52 -29.96
N ASN A 28 -19.72 10.31 -30.40
CA ASN A 28 -19.84 11.73 -30.04
C ASN A 28 -20.33 11.79 -28.58
N ALA A 29 -19.41 11.65 -27.62
CA ALA A 29 -19.72 11.81 -26.21
C ALA A 29 -19.70 13.30 -25.88
N ALA A 30 -20.88 13.87 -25.62
CA ALA A 30 -21.02 15.17 -25.02
C ALA A 30 -20.22 15.25 -23.71
N PRO A 31 -19.53 16.35 -23.41
CA PRO A 31 -18.78 16.50 -22.18
C PRO A 31 -19.76 16.50 -20.98
N MET A 32 -19.66 15.47 -20.16
CA MET A 32 -20.29 15.48 -18.85
C MET A 32 -19.66 16.60 -17.99
N PRO A 33 -20.44 17.38 -17.25
CA PRO A 33 -19.88 18.37 -16.37
C PRO A 33 -19.05 17.66 -15.28
N GLN A 34 -17.75 17.85 -15.30
CA GLN A 34 -16.88 17.47 -14.20
C GLN A 34 -17.29 18.26 -12.96
N PRO A 35 -17.51 17.60 -11.81
CA PRO A 35 -17.64 18.33 -10.57
C PRO A 35 -16.34 19.12 -10.35
N ALA A 36 -16.48 20.43 -10.16
CA ALA A 36 -15.38 21.32 -9.88
C ALA A 36 -14.61 20.81 -8.66
N VAL A 37 -13.42 20.29 -8.88
CA VAL A 37 -12.43 20.08 -7.82
C VAL A 37 -12.06 21.46 -7.28
N PRO A 38 -12.23 21.75 -6.00
CA PRO A 38 -11.78 23.01 -5.44
C PRO A 38 -10.28 23.11 -5.66
N ALA A 39 -9.89 24.18 -6.37
CA ALA A 39 -8.50 24.48 -6.64
C ALA A 39 -7.70 24.62 -5.33
N ALA A 40 -6.51 24.03 -5.35
CA ALA A 40 -5.33 24.40 -4.56
C ALA A 40 -5.56 24.53 -3.05
N VAL A 41 -5.44 23.43 -2.36
CA VAL A 41 -4.89 23.50 -1.00
C VAL A 41 -3.41 23.85 -1.17
N LYS A 42 -3.11 25.15 -1.12
CA LYS A 42 -1.76 25.68 -0.99
C LYS A 42 -1.11 24.99 0.21
N ASN A 43 0.11 24.50 0.00
CA ASN A 43 1.04 24.01 1.00
C ASN A 43 0.94 24.85 2.28
N ALA A 44 0.20 24.35 3.28
CA ALA A 44 0.36 24.82 4.63
C ALA A 44 1.68 24.24 5.14
N PRO A 45 2.53 25.05 5.80
CA PRO A 45 3.76 24.54 6.40
C PRO A 45 3.43 23.43 7.39
N ALA A 46 4.26 22.38 7.38
CA ALA A 46 4.09 21.15 8.16
C ALA A 46 4.23 21.32 9.69
N ASP A 47 4.27 22.54 10.18
CA ASP A 47 4.51 22.88 11.57
C ASP A 47 3.25 23.50 12.17
N ASN A 48 2.40 22.70 12.72
CA ASN A 48 1.37 23.01 13.72
C ASN A 48 0.00 22.40 13.44
N VAL A 49 -0.07 21.09 13.26
CA VAL A 49 -1.34 20.40 13.53
C VAL A 49 -1.20 19.76 14.90
N ALA A 50 -1.73 20.45 15.91
CA ALA A 50 -1.89 19.88 17.23
C ALA A 50 -2.50 18.50 17.08
N ALA A 51 -1.85 17.48 17.64
CA ALA A 51 -2.34 16.11 17.63
C ALA A 51 -3.64 16.04 18.46
N THR A 52 -4.77 16.37 17.85
CA THR A 52 -6.08 16.38 18.53
C THR A 52 -6.58 14.96 18.83
N ASP A 53 -5.89 13.94 18.30
CA ASP A 53 -6.26 12.53 18.41
C ASP A 53 -5.08 11.62 18.83
N GLY A 54 -3.93 12.20 19.25
CA GLY A 54 -2.72 11.44 19.61
C GLY A 54 -1.98 10.78 18.45
N MET A 55 -2.44 10.95 17.21
CA MET A 55 -1.80 10.33 16.04
C MET A 55 -0.59 11.14 15.59
N PRO A 56 0.57 10.50 15.31
CA PRO A 56 1.76 11.19 14.87
C PRO A 56 1.55 11.82 13.48
N VAL A 57 2.28 12.90 13.21
CA VAL A 57 2.27 13.62 11.92
C VAL A 57 2.56 12.67 10.75
N LEU A 58 3.48 11.72 10.93
CA LEU A 58 3.80 10.70 9.93
C LEU A 58 2.61 9.83 9.55
N ALA A 59 1.72 9.53 10.50
CA ALA A 59 0.52 8.74 10.22
C ALA A 59 -0.42 9.48 9.26
N ARG A 60 -0.54 10.78 9.39
CA ARG A 60 -1.33 11.61 8.46
C ARG A 60 -0.62 11.79 7.14
N LYS A 61 0.69 12.07 7.16
CA LYS A 61 1.53 12.20 5.96
C LYS A 61 1.40 11.01 5.02
N TYR A 62 1.33 9.79 5.58
CA TYR A 62 1.23 8.54 4.82
C TYR A 62 -0.18 7.96 4.78
N ASN A 63 -1.20 8.75 5.14
CA ASN A 63 -2.62 8.36 5.09
C ASN A 63 -2.96 7.08 5.89
N CYS A 64 -2.18 6.77 6.92
CA CYS A 64 -2.41 5.59 7.78
C CYS A 64 -3.75 5.71 8.53
N THR A 65 -4.15 6.94 8.86
CA THR A 65 -5.38 7.26 9.61
C THR A 65 -6.67 6.93 8.87
N ALA A 66 -6.60 6.73 7.54
CA ALA A 66 -7.75 6.27 6.76
C ALA A 66 -8.18 4.84 7.15
N CYS A 67 -7.23 4.02 7.62
CA CYS A 67 -7.46 2.61 7.93
C CYS A 67 -7.19 2.23 9.38
N HIS A 68 -6.47 3.06 10.13
CA HIS A 68 -6.07 2.79 11.51
C HIS A 68 -6.48 3.91 12.46
N ALA A 69 -6.84 3.54 13.68
CA ALA A 69 -6.94 4.43 14.82
C ALA A 69 -6.09 3.89 15.97
N ILE A 70 -5.89 4.69 17.03
CA ILE A 70 -5.07 4.28 18.18
C ILE A 70 -5.77 3.17 18.96
N ASP A 71 -7.02 3.37 19.31
CA ASP A 71 -7.77 2.60 20.32
C ASP A 71 -8.89 1.72 19.75
N LYS A 72 -9.25 1.88 18.49
CA LYS A 72 -10.32 1.13 17.83
C LYS A 72 -9.92 0.58 16.48
N LYS A 73 -10.49 -0.58 16.15
CA LYS A 73 -10.41 -1.17 14.81
C LYS A 73 -11.24 -0.34 13.83
N VAL A 74 -10.66 0.01 12.69
CA VAL A 74 -11.34 0.63 11.54
C VAL A 74 -11.35 -0.38 10.39
N VAL A 75 -10.55 -0.21 9.36
CA VAL A 75 -10.29 -1.23 8.34
C VAL A 75 -9.15 -2.15 8.81
N GLY A 76 -8.05 -1.56 9.25
CA GLY A 76 -6.94 -2.23 9.89
C GLY A 76 -7.12 -2.36 11.41
N PRO A 77 -6.21 -3.04 12.10
CA PRO A 77 -6.23 -3.17 13.56
C PRO A 77 -6.01 -1.84 14.26
N ALA A 78 -6.53 -1.70 15.49
CA ALA A 78 -6.13 -0.63 16.38
C ALA A 78 -4.63 -0.71 16.66
N TRP A 79 -3.93 0.40 16.71
CA TRP A 79 -2.51 0.41 17.01
C TRP A 79 -2.18 -0.03 18.44
N MET A 80 -3.08 0.24 19.37
CA MET A 80 -3.00 -0.28 20.74
C MET A 80 -3.01 -1.82 20.75
N ASP A 81 -3.84 -2.46 19.91
CA ASP A 81 -3.89 -3.92 19.80
C ASP A 81 -2.61 -4.48 19.18
N VAL A 82 -2.05 -3.77 18.18
CA VAL A 82 -0.74 -4.12 17.60
C VAL A 82 0.34 -4.06 18.67
N SER A 83 0.38 -2.97 19.43
CA SER A 83 1.34 -2.79 20.53
C SER A 83 1.24 -3.91 21.57
N LYS A 84 0.02 -4.21 22.03
CA LYS A 84 -0.25 -5.29 23.00
C LYS A 84 0.18 -6.66 22.48
N LYS A 85 -0.15 -6.98 21.22
CA LYS A 85 0.18 -8.27 20.59
C LYS A 85 1.68 -8.54 20.54
N TYR A 86 2.46 -7.49 20.33
CA TYR A 86 3.91 -7.60 20.14
C TYR A 86 4.73 -7.14 21.36
N LYS A 87 4.07 -6.85 22.48
CA LYS A 87 4.76 -6.43 23.71
C LYS A 87 5.85 -7.42 24.13
N GLY A 88 7.05 -6.91 24.39
CA GLY A 88 8.19 -7.73 24.78
C GLY A 88 8.84 -8.56 23.67
N GLN A 89 8.43 -8.39 22.42
CA GLN A 89 9.00 -9.08 21.28
C GLN A 89 9.89 -8.15 20.46
N ASP A 90 11.01 -8.67 19.94
CA ASP A 90 11.84 -7.96 18.97
C ASP A 90 11.25 -8.10 17.56
N VAL A 91 10.34 -7.19 17.22
CA VAL A 91 9.60 -7.22 15.95
C VAL A 91 9.68 -5.93 15.15
N GLU A 92 10.49 -4.97 15.59
CA GLU A 92 10.58 -3.66 14.93
C GLU A 92 10.86 -3.80 13.44
N ALA A 93 11.91 -4.54 13.06
CA ALA A 93 12.26 -4.77 11.66
C ALA A 93 11.15 -5.46 10.87
N LYS A 94 10.47 -6.44 11.49
CA LYS A 94 9.33 -7.14 10.88
C LYS A 94 8.16 -6.20 10.61
N LEU A 95 7.85 -5.31 11.55
CA LEU A 95 6.76 -4.35 11.40
C LEU A 95 7.12 -3.24 10.40
N ILE A 96 8.35 -2.76 10.37
CA ILE A 96 8.83 -1.85 9.32
C ILE A 96 8.64 -2.49 7.95
N ALA A 97 9.09 -3.72 7.76
CA ALA A 97 8.89 -4.44 6.51
C ALA A 97 7.40 -4.62 6.17
N LYS A 98 6.54 -4.85 7.17
CA LYS A 98 5.09 -4.96 6.98
C LYS A 98 4.45 -3.65 6.53
N VAL A 99 4.84 -2.52 7.11
CA VAL A 99 4.34 -1.21 6.71
C VAL A 99 4.85 -0.85 5.32
N SER A 100 6.11 -1.13 5.03
CA SER A 100 6.72 -0.82 3.73
C SER A 100 6.12 -1.64 2.59
N LYS A 101 6.01 -2.96 2.77
CA LYS A 101 5.59 -3.91 1.71
C LYS A 101 4.11 -4.23 1.71
N GLY A 102 3.40 -3.93 2.80
CA GLY A 102 1.99 -4.26 2.94
C GLY A 102 1.72 -5.76 3.14
N GLY A 103 0.54 -6.20 2.70
CA GLY A 103 0.10 -7.60 2.75
C GLY A 103 -0.94 -7.90 3.82
N SER A 104 -1.41 -9.16 3.90
CA SER A 104 -2.48 -9.62 4.79
C SER A 104 -2.02 -10.73 5.74
N GLY A 105 -2.93 -11.32 6.49
CA GLY A 105 -2.76 -12.54 7.27
C GLY A 105 -2.59 -12.33 8.77
N SER A 106 -1.74 -11.42 9.25
CA SER A 106 -1.49 -11.22 10.68
C SER A 106 -2.71 -10.72 11.47
N TRP A 107 -3.62 -10.02 10.78
CA TRP A 107 -4.82 -9.38 11.33
C TRP A 107 -6.09 -9.65 10.51
N GLY A 108 -6.11 -10.74 9.76
CA GLY A 108 -7.19 -11.13 8.88
C GLY A 108 -6.82 -11.08 7.40
N SER A 109 -7.82 -11.27 6.54
CA SER A 109 -7.64 -11.35 5.08
C SER A 109 -7.54 -9.98 4.39
N MET A 110 -8.02 -8.91 5.03
CA MET A 110 -7.95 -7.56 4.46
C MET A 110 -6.49 -7.14 4.26
N PRO A 111 -6.07 -6.84 3.02
CA PRO A 111 -4.69 -6.47 2.75
C PRO A 111 -4.43 -5.02 3.17
N MET A 112 -3.31 -4.79 3.83
CA MET A 112 -2.75 -3.46 4.01
C MET A 112 -1.96 -3.09 2.73
N PRO A 113 -2.19 -1.94 2.11
CA PRO A 113 -1.41 -1.51 0.96
C PRO A 113 0.04 -1.21 1.36
N PRO A 114 0.99 -1.32 0.43
CA PRO A 114 2.38 -0.96 0.69
C PRO A 114 2.56 0.56 0.78
N ASN A 115 3.37 1.01 1.74
CA ASN A 115 3.64 2.44 1.96
C ASN A 115 5.03 2.88 1.50
N ASP A 116 5.96 1.94 1.33
CA ASP A 116 7.34 2.24 0.93
C ASP A 116 8.00 1.07 0.19
N GLN A 117 7.43 0.66 -0.94
CA GLN A 117 7.99 -0.43 -1.75
C GLN A 117 9.43 -0.15 -2.23
N ALA A 118 9.76 1.10 -2.47
CA ALA A 118 11.07 1.51 -2.94
C ALA A 118 12.13 1.60 -1.83
N GLY A 119 11.73 1.54 -0.56
CA GLY A 119 12.62 1.62 0.59
C GLY A 119 13.22 3.00 0.86
N ILE A 120 12.63 4.06 0.30
CA ILE A 120 13.13 5.44 0.44
C ILE A 120 12.62 6.17 1.68
N LYS A 121 11.66 5.58 2.40
CA LYS A 121 11.00 6.17 3.58
C LYS A 121 11.27 5.36 4.85
N GLN A 122 12.36 4.61 4.89
CA GLN A 122 12.62 3.64 5.97
C GLN A 122 12.71 4.30 7.35
N GLU A 123 13.30 5.48 7.47
CA GLU A 123 13.38 6.18 8.76
C GLU A 123 12.00 6.64 9.24
N ASP A 124 11.15 7.16 8.35
CA ASP A 124 9.77 7.53 8.68
C ASP A 124 8.95 6.29 9.12
N MET A 125 9.13 5.16 8.43
CA MET A 125 8.45 3.90 8.80
C MET A 125 8.94 3.37 10.14
N LYS A 126 10.22 3.50 10.43
CA LYS A 126 10.83 3.14 11.72
C LYS A 126 10.29 3.99 12.87
N GLU A 127 10.23 5.30 12.68
CA GLU A 127 9.67 6.21 13.69
C GLU A 127 8.20 5.89 13.96
N LEU A 128 7.40 5.66 12.92
CA LEU A 128 6.00 5.28 13.05
C LEU A 128 5.83 3.95 13.81
N VAL A 129 6.63 2.94 13.49
CA VAL A 129 6.59 1.63 14.17
C VAL A 129 6.99 1.75 15.63
N LYS A 130 8.02 2.54 15.94
CA LYS A 130 8.42 2.82 17.35
C LYS A 130 7.30 3.47 18.13
N PHE A 131 6.62 4.45 17.54
CA PHE A 131 5.45 5.06 18.16
C PHE A 131 4.38 4.00 18.46
N ILE A 132 4.02 3.15 17.49
CA ILE A 132 3.01 2.12 17.65
C ILE A 132 3.40 1.15 18.78
N LEU A 133 4.63 0.66 18.80
CA LEU A 133 5.11 -0.29 19.81
C LEU A 133 5.16 0.33 21.22
N ALA A 134 5.26 1.64 21.31
CA ALA A 134 5.30 2.35 22.59
C ALA A 134 3.92 2.54 23.25
N LEU A 135 2.81 2.32 22.55
CA LEU A 135 1.46 2.60 23.06
C LEU A 135 1.06 1.73 24.27
N ALA A 136 1.51 0.50 24.34
CA ALA A 136 1.15 -0.46 25.41
C ALA A 136 2.33 -0.74 26.38
N LYS A 137 3.11 0.28 26.69
CA LYS A 137 4.18 0.20 27.71
C LYS A 137 3.64 -0.11 29.08
#